data_d6febbb1c9871eb0e901d5f7644de608
#
_entry.id   d6febbb1c9871eb0e901d5f7644de608
#
_cell.length_a   1.000
_cell.length_b   1.000
_cell.length_c   1.000
_cell.angle_alpha   90.00
_cell.angle_beta   90.00
_cell.angle_gamma   90.00
#
_symmetry.space_group_name_H-M   'P 1'
#
loop_
_entity.id
_entity.type
_entity.pdbx_description
1 polymer ?
#
loop_
_entity_poly.entity_id
_entity_poly.type
_entity_poly.pdbx_seq_one_letter_code
_entity_poly.pdbx_strand_id
1 'polypeptide(L)'
;MGGSPRIYGVHIVGDIYDRGPFPDKIMDRLLDYHSVDIQWGNHDMLWIGAYLGDRISLANVIRICARYDNLDIIEDRYGIPIRNLLNFSEKYYKDDDCKEFLPKLSKDDELKYSEHEIMQIAR
;
A
#
# COMPACT_ATOMS: atom_id res chain seq x y z
N MET A 1 -40.00 22.69 -3.49
CA MET A 1 -38.61 22.59 -3.07
C MET A 1 -38.06 21.20 -3.34
N GLY A 2 -37.69 20.91 -4.52
CA GLY A 2 -37.14 19.63 -4.92
C GLY A 2 -35.60 19.61 -4.97
N GLY A 3 -34.93 20.13 -3.95
CA GLY A 3 -33.49 20.09 -3.91
C GLY A 3 -32.99 18.67 -3.73
N SER A 4 -31.91 18.26 -4.43
CA SER A 4 -31.18 17.04 -4.14
C SER A 4 -30.72 17.05 -2.68
N PRO A 5 -30.69 15.89 -1.96
CA PRO A 5 -30.17 15.84 -0.61
C PRO A 5 -28.74 16.40 -0.59
N ARG A 6 -28.48 17.34 0.30
CA ARG A 6 -27.13 17.90 0.48
C ARG A 6 -26.32 16.98 1.37
N ILE A 7 -25.14 16.60 0.90
CA ILE A 7 -24.15 15.92 1.71
C ILE A 7 -23.36 17.00 2.44
N TYR A 8 -23.55 17.12 3.75
CA TYR A 8 -22.85 18.09 4.59
C TYR A 8 -21.44 17.66 4.98
N GLY A 9 -21.16 16.36 4.96
CA GLY A 9 -19.86 15.81 5.26
C GLY A 9 -19.79 14.34 4.91
N VAL A 10 -18.56 13.85 4.83
CA VAL A 10 -18.24 12.43 4.63
C VAL A 10 -17.47 11.93 5.83
N HIS A 11 -17.92 10.84 6.44
CA HIS A 11 -17.18 10.13 7.46
C HIS A 11 -16.64 8.82 6.90
N ILE A 12 -15.32 8.67 6.95
CA ILE A 12 -14.61 7.48 6.47
C ILE A 12 -14.22 6.64 7.68
N VAL A 13 -14.57 5.36 7.66
CA VAL A 13 -14.32 4.44 8.78
C VAL A 13 -12.94 3.78 8.77
N GLY A 14 -12.08 4.17 7.84
CA GLY A 14 -10.68 3.77 7.85
C GLY A 14 -10.32 2.67 6.85
N ASP A 15 -9.07 2.23 6.94
CA ASP A 15 -8.40 1.28 6.05
C ASP A 15 -8.44 1.69 4.56
N ILE A 16 -8.17 2.98 4.31
CA ILE A 16 -7.99 3.52 2.96
C ILE A 16 -6.77 2.86 2.30
N TYR A 17 -5.69 2.69 3.07
CA TYR A 17 -4.42 2.08 2.64
C TYR A 17 -4.35 0.58 2.96
N ASP A 18 -5.42 -0.16 2.80
CA ASP A 18 -5.38 -1.61 3.01
C ASP A 18 -4.77 -2.31 1.77
N ARG A 19 -5.52 -3.04 1.01
CA ARG A 19 -5.01 -3.90 -0.08
C ARG A 19 -5.49 -3.45 -1.46
N GLY A 20 -6.26 -2.37 -1.49
CA GLY A 20 -6.79 -1.80 -2.73
C GLY A 20 -5.72 -1.09 -3.56
N PRO A 21 -5.91 -0.97 -4.88
CA PRO A 21 -4.88 -0.49 -5.80
C PRO A 21 -4.73 1.03 -5.89
N PHE A 22 -5.68 1.82 -5.39
CA PHE A 22 -5.71 3.27 -5.61
C PHE A 22 -5.98 4.10 -4.35
N PRO A 23 -5.26 3.88 -3.23
CA PRO A 23 -5.44 4.70 -2.02
C PRO A 23 -5.07 6.17 -2.24
N ASP A 24 -4.10 6.46 -3.09
CA ASP A 24 -3.67 7.80 -3.48
C ASP A 24 -4.81 8.58 -4.11
N LYS A 25 -5.56 7.98 -5.03
CA LYS A 25 -6.72 8.62 -5.67
C LYS A 25 -7.86 8.88 -4.69
N ILE A 26 -8.09 7.96 -3.76
CA ILE A 26 -9.08 8.14 -2.71
C ILE A 26 -8.70 9.32 -1.83
N MET A 27 -7.44 9.39 -1.38
CA MET A 27 -6.95 10.49 -0.56
C MET A 27 -7.04 11.83 -1.27
N ASP A 28 -6.65 11.90 -2.54
CA ASP A 28 -6.75 13.13 -3.33
C ASP A 28 -8.21 13.63 -3.43
N ARG A 29 -9.15 12.72 -3.65
CA ARG A 29 -10.58 13.06 -3.65
C ARG A 29 -11.07 13.56 -2.30
N LEU A 30 -10.64 12.92 -1.21
CA LEU A 30 -11.03 13.32 0.14
C LEU A 30 -10.45 14.69 0.52
N LEU A 31 -9.20 14.97 0.11
CA LEU A 31 -8.56 16.27 0.35
C LEU A 31 -9.30 17.43 -0.35
N ASP A 32 -9.88 17.16 -1.50
CA ASP A 32 -10.66 18.15 -2.25
C ASP A 32 -12.12 18.30 -1.78
N TYR A 33 -12.57 17.43 -0.88
CA TYR A 33 -13.93 17.47 -0.38
C TYR A 33 -14.07 18.50 0.75
N HIS A 34 -15.19 19.24 0.77
CA HIS A 34 -15.38 20.39 1.67
C HIS A 34 -15.50 20.03 3.15
N SER A 35 -15.89 18.82 3.48
CA SER A 35 -16.03 18.36 4.86
C SER A 35 -15.82 16.87 4.97
N VAL A 36 -14.67 16.48 5.50
CA VAL A 36 -14.27 15.07 5.68
C VAL A 36 -13.80 14.83 7.10
N ASP A 37 -14.30 13.77 7.67
CA ASP A 37 -13.82 13.20 8.92
C ASP A 37 -13.34 11.77 8.66
N ILE A 38 -12.15 11.44 9.13
CA ILE A 38 -11.53 10.14 8.89
C ILE A 38 -11.21 9.49 10.23
N GLN A 39 -11.75 8.29 10.43
CA GLN A 39 -11.28 7.39 11.46
C GLN A 39 -10.22 6.47 10.86
N TRP A 40 -8.99 6.58 11.35
CA TRP A 40 -7.87 5.81 10.78
C TRP A 40 -7.93 4.34 11.19
N GLY A 41 -7.85 3.44 10.20
CA GLY A 41 -7.72 2.00 10.42
C GLY A 41 -6.28 1.61 10.75
N ASN A 42 -6.06 0.33 11.09
CA ASN A 42 -4.73 -0.18 11.43
C ASN A 42 -3.75 -0.11 10.25
N HIS A 43 -4.20 -0.36 9.03
CA HIS A 43 -3.37 -0.20 7.83
C HIS A 43 -2.98 1.25 7.58
N ASP A 44 -3.90 2.18 7.74
CA ASP A 44 -3.62 3.61 7.63
C ASP A 44 -2.56 4.05 8.64
N MET A 45 -2.64 3.54 9.88
CA MET A 45 -1.67 3.85 10.93
C MET A 45 -0.26 3.35 10.59
N LEU A 46 -0.12 2.23 9.89
CA LEU A 46 1.19 1.77 9.40
C LEU A 46 1.79 2.75 8.39
N TRP A 47 0.99 3.26 7.47
CA TRP A 47 1.43 4.26 6.50
C TRP A 47 1.81 5.58 7.17
N ILE A 48 1.03 6.04 8.15
CA ILE A 48 1.35 7.24 8.93
C ILE A 48 2.65 7.04 9.71
N GLY A 49 2.82 5.89 10.36
CA GLY A 49 4.04 5.54 11.09
C GLY A 49 5.26 5.51 10.16
N ALA A 50 5.14 4.90 8.99
CA ALA A 50 6.19 4.86 7.98
C ALA A 50 6.58 6.28 7.52
N TYR A 51 5.60 7.13 7.26
CA TYR A 51 5.81 8.53 6.89
C TYR A 51 6.56 9.32 7.98
N LEU A 52 6.25 9.06 9.24
CA LEU A 52 6.88 9.69 10.40
C LEU A 52 8.28 9.11 10.73
N GLY A 53 8.73 8.12 9.98
CA GLY A 53 10.07 7.55 10.11
C GLY A 53 10.18 6.29 10.98
N ASP A 54 9.06 5.69 11.39
CA ASP A 54 9.10 4.41 12.09
C ASP A 54 9.48 3.28 11.14
N ARG A 55 10.63 2.66 11.39
CA ARG A 55 11.20 1.63 10.52
C ARG A 55 10.38 0.33 10.51
N ILE A 56 9.74 0.00 11.63
CA ILE A 56 8.91 -1.20 11.74
C ILE A 56 7.65 -1.03 10.88
N SER A 57 7.00 0.12 11.00
CA SER A 57 5.85 0.47 10.16
C SER A 57 6.22 0.47 8.67
N LEU A 58 7.36 1.05 8.31
CA LEU A 58 7.85 1.06 6.92
C LEU A 58 8.07 -0.36 6.38
N ALA A 59 8.72 -1.22 7.15
CA ALA A 59 8.95 -2.61 6.75
C ALA A 59 7.62 -3.36 6.55
N ASN A 60 6.65 -3.14 7.42
CA ASN A 60 5.32 -3.76 7.29
C ASN A 60 4.56 -3.23 6.07
N VAL A 61 4.60 -1.94 5.79
CA VAL A 61 3.98 -1.34 4.59
C VAL A 61 4.57 -1.98 3.33
N ILE A 62 5.89 -2.06 3.22
CA ILE A 62 6.55 -2.66 2.06
C ILE A 62 6.18 -4.14 1.91
N ARG A 63 6.21 -4.90 3.00
CA ARG A 63 5.84 -6.32 3.01
C ARG A 63 4.40 -6.55 2.55
N ILE A 64 3.46 -5.77 3.05
CA ILE A 64 2.05 -5.87 2.68
C ILE A 64 1.88 -5.50 1.21
N CYS A 65 2.47 -4.40 0.76
CA CYS A 65 2.43 -3.99 -0.64
C CYS A 65 3.02 -5.06 -1.57
N ALA A 66 4.13 -5.67 -1.21
CA ALA A 66 4.73 -6.76 -1.98
C ALA A 66 3.77 -7.95 -2.10
N ARG A 67 3.24 -8.42 -0.99
CA ARG A 67 2.37 -9.62 -0.96
C ARG A 67 1.05 -9.46 -1.72
N TYR A 68 0.54 -8.24 -1.85
CA TYR A 68 -0.72 -7.94 -2.55
C TYR A 68 -0.50 -7.27 -3.91
N ASP A 69 0.73 -7.29 -4.42
CA ASP A 69 1.11 -6.67 -5.71
C ASP A 69 0.77 -5.18 -5.80
N ASN A 70 1.04 -4.46 -4.73
CA ASN A 70 0.78 -3.03 -4.62
C ASN A 70 2.07 -2.19 -4.48
N LEU A 71 3.23 -2.73 -4.87
CA LEU A 71 4.50 -1.99 -4.84
C LEU A 71 4.49 -0.78 -5.79
N ASP A 72 3.66 -0.80 -6.82
CA ASP A 72 3.44 0.33 -7.72
C ASP A 72 2.93 1.58 -7.00
N ILE A 73 2.17 1.42 -5.91
CA ILE A 73 1.73 2.55 -5.07
C ILE A 73 2.96 3.30 -4.54
N ILE A 74 3.93 2.57 -4.02
CA ILE A 74 5.16 3.14 -3.46
C ILE A 74 6.01 3.75 -4.58
N GLU A 75 6.27 3.01 -5.66
CA GLU A 75 7.16 3.42 -6.74
C GLU A 75 6.54 4.48 -7.66
N ASP A 76 5.36 4.18 -8.21
CA ASP A 76 4.79 4.97 -9.30
C ASP A 76 3.91 6.08 -8.79
N ARG A 77 3.15 5.86 -7.70
CA ARG A 77 2.23 6.85 -7.15
C ARG A 77 2.93 7.85 -6.24
N TYR A 78 3.82 7.37 -5.39
CA TYR A 78 4.56 8.22 -4.45
C TYR A 78 6.01 8.46 -4.84
N GLY A 79 6.48 7.86 -5.93
CA GLY A 79 7.79 8.12 -6.51
C GLY A 79 8.96 7.67 -5.64
N ILE A 80 8.77 6.65 -4.81
CA ILE A 80 9.81 6.11 -3.92
C ILE A 80 10.45 4.89 -4.59
N PRO A 81 11.72 4.98 -5.05
CA PRO A 81 12.36 3.86 -5.74
C PRO A 81 12.67 2.70 -4.77
N ILE A 82 12.36 1.48 -5.20
CA ILE A 82 12.65 0.26 -4.42
C ILE A 82 13.77 -0.60 -5.02
N ARG A 83 14.46 -0.13 -6.06
CA ARG A 83 15.54 -0.89 -6.72
C ARG A 83 16.63 -1.33 -5.74
N ASN A 84 17.02 -0.46 -4.82
CA ASN A 84 18.04 -0.81 -3.81
C ASN A 84 17.56 -1.92 -2.88
N LEU A 85 16.28 -1.91 -2.53
CA LEU A 85 15.67 -2.98 -1.73
C LEU A 85 15.63 -4.29 -2.51
N LEU A 86 15.27 -4.26 -3.78
CA LEU A 86 15.28 -5.44 -4.65
C LEU A 86 16.67 -6.04 -4.74
N ASN A 87 17.69 -5.22 -5.02
CA ASN A 87 19.09 -5.66 -5.09
C ASN A 87 19.58 -6.26 -3.75
N PHE A 88 19.19 -5.65 -2.64
CA PHE A 88 19.47 -6.18 -1.30
C PHE A 88 18.82 -7.54 -1.10
N SER A 89 17.55 -7.67 -1.43
CA SER A 89 16.79 -8.91 -1.27
C SER A 89 17.41 -10.05 -2.10
N GLU A 90 17.76 -9.79 -3.34
CA GLU A 90 18.41 -10.75 -4.21
C GLU A 90 19.77 -11.21 -3.65
N LYS A 91 20.55 -10.26 -3.11
CA LYS A 91 21.87 -10.56 -2.56
C LYS A 91 21.79 -11.46 -1.33
N TYR A 92 20.88 -11.18 -0.40
CA TYR A 92 20.82 -11.83 0.91
C TYR A 92 19.88 -13.03 0.96
N TYR A 93 18.89 -13.11 0.07
CA TYR A 93 17.87 -14.18 0.07
C TYR A 93 17.85 -14.99 -1.23
N LYS A 94 18.95 -14.97 -1.99
CA LYS A 94 19.08 -15.68 -3.25
C LYS A 94 18.82 -17.19 -3.11
N ASP A 95 19.29 -17.79 -2.03
CA ASP A 95 19.20 -19.22 -1.78
C ASP A 95 18.05 -19.60 -0.83
N ASP A 96 17.26 -18.62 -0.40
CA ASP A 96 16.07 -18.81 0.44
C ASP A 96 14.85 -19.00 -0.46
N ASP A 97 14.03 -19.98 -0.18
CA ASP A 97 12.80 -20.22 -0.95
C ASP A 97 11.68 -19.21 -0.63
N CYS A 98 11.80 -18.49 0.50
CA CYS A 98 10.88 -17.44 0.95
C CYS A 98 9.39 -17.84 0.94
N LYS A 99 9.07 -19.13 1.10
CA LYS A 99 7.71 -19.67 0.95
C LYS A 99 6.68 -19.07 1.89
N GLU A 100 7.11 -18.62 3.08
CA GLU A 100 6.22 -17.96 4.04
C GLU A 100 5.64 -16.65 3.52
N PHE A 101 6.26 -16.07 2.52
CA PHE A 101 5.90 -14.77 1.94
C PHE A 101 5.23 -14.88 0.57
N LEU A 102 4.60 -16.03 0.30
CA LEU A 102 3.89 -16.25 -0.96
C LEU A 102 2.89 -15.13 -1.24
N PRO A 103 2.91 -14.50 -2.42
CA PRO A 103 2.01 -13.40 -2.74
C PRO A 103 0.57 -13.89 -2.85
N LYS A 104 -0.35 -13.02 -2.45
CA LYS A 104 -1.79 -13.23 -2.58
C LYS A 104 -2.29 -12.45 -3.79
N LEU A 105 -2.18 -13.06 -4.95
CA LEU A 105 -2.48 -12.43 -6.24
C LEU A 105 -3.76 -12.99 -6.83
N SER A 106 -4.44 -12.19 -7.63
CA SER A 106 -5.48 -12.70 -8.51
C SER A 106 -4.86 -13.36 -9.75
N LYS A 107 -5.58 -14.30 -10.38
CA LYS A 107 -5.04 -15.07 -11.51
C LYS A 107 -4.78 -14.25 -12.77
N ASP A 108 -5.35 -13.04 -12.84
CA ASP A 108 -5.33 -12.17 -14.02
C ASP A 108 -4.37 -10.98 -13.86
N ASP A 109 -3.60 -10.91 -12.77
CA ASP A 109 -2.69 -9.79 -12.53
C ASP A 109 -1.41 -9.91 -13.36
N GLU A 110 -1.13 -8.88 -14.18
CA GLU A 110 0.20 -8.70 -14.76
C GLU A 110 1.17 -8.19 -13.69
N LEU A 111 2.13 -9.02 -13.34
CA LEU A 111 3.10 -8.71 -12.29
C LEU A 111 4.22 -7.83 -12.83
N LYS A 112 4.50 -6.72 -12.15
CA LYS A 112 5.69 -5.88 -12.40
C LYS A 112 6.98 -6.60 -12.00
N TYR A 113 6.92 -7.42 -10.96
CA TYR A 113 8.02 -8.23 -10.43
C TYR A 113 7.65 -9.71 -10.49
N SER A 114 8.66 -10.58 -10.61
CA SER A 114 8.44 -12.03 -10.53
C SER A 114 7.93 -12.41 -9.14
N GLU A 115 7.23 -13.53 -9.05
CA GLU A 115 6.75 -14.06 -7.77
C GLU A 115 7.89 -14.26 -6.77
N HIS A 116 9.05 -14.75 -7.24
CA HIS A 116 10.23 -14.93 -6.39
C HIS A 116 10.80 -13.60 -5.88
N GLU A 117 10.88 -12.58 -6.72
CA GLU A 117 11.30 -11.23 -6.32
C GLU A 117 10.37 -10.64 -5.25
N ILE A 118 9.06 -10.80 -5.43
CA ILE A 118 8.04 -10.36 -4.45
C ILE A 118 8.25 -11.06 -3.10
N MET A 119 8.46 -12.38 -3.11
CA MET A 119 8.72 -13.14 -1.89
C MET A 119 10.00 -12.70 -1.19
N GLN A 120 11.05 -12.41 -1.95
CA GLN A 120 12.33 -11.92 -1.40
C GLN A 120 12.18 -10.53 -0.77
N ILE A 121 11.43 -9.62 -1.42
CA ILE A 121 11.18 -8.27 -0.88
C ILE A 121 10.35 -8.35 0.41
N ALA A 122 9.38 -9.26 0.47
CA ALA A 122 8.50 -9.42 1.62
C ALA A 122 9.19 -10.05 2.85
N ARG A 123 10.32 -10.73 2.65
CA ARG A 123 11.12 -11.30 3.73
C ARG A 123 11.82 -10.24 4.55
#